data_d6b0f8647b2671e0974c42d87cf6912c
#
_entry.id   d6b0f8647b2671e0974c42d87cf6912c
#
_cell.length_a   1.000
_cell.length_b   1.000
_cell.length_c   1.000
_cell.angle_alpha   90.00
_cell.angle_beta   90.00
_cell.angle_gamma   90.00
#
_symmetry.space_group_name_H-M   'P 1'
#
loop_
_entity.id
_entity.type
_entity.pdbx_description
1 polymer ?
#
loop_
_entity_poly.entity_id
_entity_poly.type
_entity_poly.pdbx_seq_one_letter_code
_entity_poly.pdbx_strand_id
1 'polypeptide(L)'
;RVTLQPIVGSGPYMVERIDAGRSISYKRSPNYWARDLPVNKGRYNFDRLKYVYYRNLEVSFEGFKSRQFYLYEEKNIRNWMTAYNFPAMQSGWIKKYKARLGTPLDIQSLVFNIRRSPLNDIHLRKALTYAYDFEWQNKALFFNQNRRLQSYFDNTDLAATGKPSTAELSIIQPFLKRLDPVMRQGVLADWHYPVSDGSGFNRQNLLI
;
A
#
# COMPACT_ATOMS: atom_id res chain seq x y z
N ARG A 1 13.02 -16.63 24.64
CA ARG A 1 12.61 -15.89 25.83
C ARG A 1 12.08 -14.54 25.42
N VAL A 2 10.85 -14.22 25.76
CA VAL A 2 10.30 -12.86 25.60
C VAL A 2 10.77 -12.07 26.83
N THR A 3 11.48 -10.96 26.60
CA THR A 3 11.90 -10.06 27.66
C THR A 3 11.13 -8.75 27.56
N LEU A 4 10.69 -8.20 28.67
CA LEU A 4 10.14 -6.86 28.77
C LEU A 4 11.22 -5.80 29.08
N GLN A 5 12.48 -6.21 29.16
CA GLN A 5 13.58 -5.26 29.35
C GLN A 5 13.79 -4.44 28.09
N PRO A 6 13.89 -3.11 28.20
CA PRO A 6 14.15 -2.25 27.05
C PRO A 6 15.48 -2.61 26.40
N ILE A 7 15.45 -2.80 25.08
CA ILE A 7 16.65 -3.04 24.29
C ILE A 7 17.28 -1.68 23.96
N VAL A 8 18.60 -1.61 24.05
CA VAL A 8 19.35 -0.43 23.61
C VAL A 8 19.29 -0.35 22.09
N GLY A 9 18.71 0.71 21.57
CA GLY A 9 18.60 0.96 20.14
C GLY A 9 19.51 2.12 19.69
N SER A 10 19.81 2.18 18.40
CA SER A 10 20.56 3.27 17.77
C SER A 10 19.69 4.40 17.22
N GLY A 11 18.37 4.30 17.38
CA GLY A 11 17.39 5.23 16.82
C GLY A 11 17.20 6.51 17.64
N PRO A 12 16.38 7.44 17.11
CA PRO A 12 16.10 8.73 17.74
C PRO A 12 15.25 8.63 19.01
N TYR A 13 14.62 7.48 19.24
CA TYR A 13 13.78 7.23 20.41
C TYR A 13 14.25 5.98 21.15
N MET A 14 14.16 6.02 22.46
CA MET A 14 14.40 4.88 23.35
C MET A 14 13.12 4.49 24.09
N VAL A 15 12.97 3.22 24.41
CA VAL A 15 11.84 2.73 25.18
C VAL A 15 11.90 3.34 26.58
N GLU A 16 10.85 4.02 27.00
CA GLU A 16 10.70 4.61 28.33
C GLU A 16 9.91 3.68 29.26
N ARG A 17 8.80 3.12 28.76
CA ARG A 17 7.92 2.27 29.53
C ARG A 17 7.21 1.25 28.65
N ILE A 18 7.11 0.01 29.14
CA ILE A 18 6.29 -1.03 28.54
C ILE A 18 5.16 -1.37 29.54
N ASP A 19 3.92 -1.25 29.09
CA ASP A 19 2.73 -1.75 29.77
C ASP A 19 2.21 -2.93 28.93
N ALA A 20 2.54 -4.15 29.36
CA ALA A 20 2.37 -5.35 28.56
C ALA A 20 0.92 -5.54 28.10
N GLY A 21 0.73 -5.74 26.80
CA GLY A 21 -0.58 -5.89 26.17
C GLY A 21 -1.41 -4.60 26.04
N ARG A 22 -0.94 -3.47 26.56
CA ARG A 22 -1.68 -2.19 26.56
C ARG A 22 -0.99 -1.08 25.83
N SER A 23 0.28 -0.77 26.16
CA SER A 23 0.97 0.34 25.53
C SER A 23 2.49 0.23 25.63
N ILE A 24 3.17 0.90 24.69
CA ILE A 24 4.60 1.18 24.77
C ILE A 24 4.79 2.68 24.65
N SER A 25 5.62 3.25 25.54
CA SER A 25 6.02 4.66 25.50
C SER A 25 7.50 4.75 25.17
N TYR A 26 7.81 5.68 24.28
CA TYR A 26 9.16 6.02 23.88
C TYR A 26 9.45 7.46 24.25
N LYS A 27 10.68 7.75 24.66
CA LYS A 27 11.18 9.11 24.83
C LYS A 27 12.27 9.40 23.80
N ARG A 28 12.37 10.64 23.37
CA ARG A 28 13.43 11.07 22.47
C ARG A 28 14.79 10.91 23.13
N SER A 29 15.74 10.33 22.40
CA SER A 29 17.10 10.16 22.85
C SER A 29 17.82 11.52 22.82
N PRO A 30 18.34 12.01 23.98
CA PRO A 30 19.07 13.30 24.00
C PRO A 30 20.38 13.23 23.20
N ASN A 31 20.99 12.05 23.13
CA ASN A 31 22.30 11.82 22.52
C ASN A 31 22.17 11.05 21.21
N TYR A 32 21.11 11.31 20.43
CA TYR A 32 20.96 10.65 19.14
C TYR A 32 22.07 11.08 18.18
N TRP A 33 22.91 10.13 17.78
CA TRP A 33 24.13 10.35 16.98
C TRP A 33 23.87 11.02 15.63
N ALA A 34 22.71 10.76 15.02
CA ALA A 34 22.37 11.25 13.69
C ALA A 34 21.47 12.52 13.73
N ARG A 35 21.29 13.15 14.88
CA ARG A 35 20.39 14.31 15.04
C ARG A 35 20.67 15.44 14.06
N ASP A 36 21.94 15.73 13.84
CA ASP A 36 22.37 16.89 13.06
C ASP A 36 22.63 16.56 11.59
N LEU A 37 22.43 15.30 11.17
CA LEU A 37 22.52 14.93 9.76
C LEU A 37 21.46 15.63 8.92
N PRO A 38 21.79 16.07 7.69
CA PRO A 38 20.87 16.78 6.80
C PRO A 38 19.54 16.05 6.58
N VAL A 39 19.57 14.71 6.48
CA VAL A 39 18.38 13.86 6.27
C VAL A 39 17.44 13.84 7.47
N ASN A 40 17.90 14.24 8.65
CA ASN A 40 17.13 14.22 9.90
C ASN A 40 16.67 15.60 10.35
N LYS A 41 17.11 16.66 9.68
CA LYS A 41 16.65 18.02 10.02
C LYS A 41 15.14 18.14 9.88
N GLY A 42 14.48 18.67 10.91
CA GLY A 42 13.02 18.80 10.98
C GLY A 42 12.27 17.52 11.30
N ARG A 43 12.97 16.43 11.63
CA ARG A 43 12.36 15.17 12.06
C ARG A 43 12.43 14.97 13.58
N TYR A 44 11.67 13.97 14.07
CA TYR A 44 11.72 13.53 15.47
C TYR A 44 11.41 14.63 16.47
N ASN A 45 10.39 15.45 16.17
CA ASN A 45 10.05 16.67 16.93
C ASN A 45 9.32 16.40 18.24
N PHE A 46 8.72 15.22 18.42
CA PHE A 46 8.01 14.88 19.65
C PHE A 46 8.98 14.38 20.72
N ASP A 47 8.79 14.84 21.97
CA ASP A 47 9.60 14.38 23.09
C ASP A 47 9.24 12.97 23.52
N ARG A 48 7.95 12.62 23.41
CA ARG A 48 7.41 11.28 23.72
C ARG A 48 6.44 10.81 22.65
N LEU A 49 6.52 9.50 22.37
CA LEU A 49 5.58 8.78 21.52
C LEU A 49 4.98 7.64 22.36
N LYS A 50 3.66 7.57 22.43
CA LYS A 50 2.95 6.48 23.10
C LYS A 50 2.10 5.73 22.07
N TYR A 51 2.36 4.44 21.95
CA TYR A 51 1.56 3.52 21.14
C TYR A 51 0.61 2.76 22.07
N VAL A 52 -0.69 2.86 21.79
CA VAL A 52 -1.74 2.16 22.55
C VAL A 52 -2.26 1.03 21.69
N TYR A 53 -2.30 -0.18 22.25
CA TYR A 53 -2.75 -1.37 21.56
C TYR A 53 -4.21 -1.66 21.88
N TYR A 54 -4.96 -2.02 20.86
CA TYR A 54 -6.35 -2.41 20.97
C TYR A 54 -6.54 -3.81 20.39
N ARG A 55 -7.60 -4.48 20.80
CA ARG A 55 -7.90 -5.83 20.35
C ARG A 55 -8.17 -5.91 18.85
N ASN A 56 -8.82 -4.90 18.30
CA ASN A 56 -9.15 -4.79 16.89
C ASN A 56 -9.25 -3.32 16.49
N LEU A 57 -9.44 -3.07 15.18
CA LEU A 57 -9.49 -1.72 14.62
C LEU A 57 -10.76 -0.96 15.04
N GLU A 58 -11.89 -1.64 15.23
CA GLU A 58 -13.16 -1.03 15.64
C GLU A 58 -13.03 -0.43 17.04
N VAL A 59 -12.49 -1.19 17.98
CA VAL A 59 -12.25 -0.72 19.37
C VAL A 59 -11.22 0.41 19.38
N SER A 60 -10.19 0.33 18.52
CA SER A 60 -9.20 1.40 18.36
C SER A 60 -9.85 2.69 17.85
N PHE A 61 -10.77 2.59 16.90
CA PHE A 61 -11.49 3.74 16.38
C PHE A 61 -12.37 4.40 17.45
N GLU A 62 -13.08 3.61 18.28
CA GLU A 62 -13.82 4.14 19.42
C GLU A 62 -12.92 4.82 20.46
N GLY A 63 -11.73 4.25 20.72
CA GLY A 63 -10.70 4.87 21.54
C GLY A 63 -10.25 6.24 21.01
N PHE A 64 -10.11 6.35 19.69
CA PHE A 64 -9.80 7.62 19.03
C PHE A 64 -10.93 8.64 19.20
N LYS A 65 -12.17 8.26 18.97
CA LYS A 65 -13.35 9.12 19.14
C LYS A 65 -13.48 9.63 20.57
N SER A 66 -13.10 8.81 21.57
CA SER A 66 -13.08 9.15 23.00
C SER A 66 -11.79 9.87 23.45
N ARG A 67 -10.94 10.29 22.52
CA ARG A 67 -9.72 11.09 22.76
C ARG A 67 -8.66 10.40 23.62
N GLN A 68 -8.56 9.08 23.55
CA GLN A 68 -7.52 8.33 24.27
C GLN A 68 -6.13 8.52 23.63
N PHE A 69 -6.08 8.96 22.37
CA PHE A 69 -4.85 9.33 21.65
C PHE A 69 -5.15 10.35 20.54
N TYR A 70 -4.12 11.02 20.03
CA TYR A 70 -4.25 12.20 19.19
C TYR A 70 -4.05 11.96 17.69
N LEU A 71 -3.41 10.85 17.32
CA LEU A 71 -3.16 10.50 15.95
C LEU A 71 -3.72 9.11 15.68
N TYR A 72 -4.54 9.00 14.63
CA TYR A 72 -5.09 7.74 14.16
C TYR A 72 -4.81 7.57 12.68
N GLU A 73 -4.13 6.50 12.32
CA GLU A 73 -3.93 6.11 10.93
C GLU A 73 -5.08 5.20 10.51
N GLU A 74 -6.02 5.74 9.73
CA GLU A 74 -7.16 4.98 9.24
C GLU A 74 -6.75 4.06 8.10
N LYS A 75 -6.86 2.77 8.32
CA LYS A 75 -6.55 1.72 7.33
C LYS A 75 -7.80 1.14 6.66
N ASN A 76 -8.97 1.42 7.22
CA ASN A 76 -10.24 0.96 6.68
C ASN A 76 -10.86 2.03 5.79
N ILE A 77 -10.89 1.77 4.49
CA ILE A 77 -11.39 2.72 3.49
C ILE A 77 -12.89 3.03 3.69
N ARG A 78 -13.68 2.05 4.15
CA ARG A 78 -15.09 2.27 4.47
C ARG A 78 -15.23 3.28 5.61
N ASN A 79 -14.49 3.08 6.71
CA ASN A 79 -14.50 4.01 7.83
C ASN A 79 -14.05 5.39 7.37
N TRP A 80 -12.97 5.49 6.60
CA TRP A 80 -12.51 6.74 6.03
C TRP A 80 -13.60 7.48 5.28
N MET A 81 -14.41 6.78 4.49
CA MET A 81 -15.46 7.38 3.67
C MET A 81 -16.74 7.69 4.45
N THR A 82 -17.11 6.86 5.44
CA THR A 82 -18.46 6.90 6.03
C THR A 82 -18.52 7.17 7.52
N ALA A 83 -17.46 6.87 8.29
CA ALA A 83 -17.55 6.85 9.76
C ALA A 83 -17.11 8.15 10.46
N TYR A 84 -16.54 9.11 9.73
CA TYR A 84 -16.03 10.36 10.29
C TYR A 84 -17.10 11.47 10.34
N ASN A 85 -18.28 11.13 10.84
CA ASN A 85 -19.37 12.08 11.06
C ASN A 85 -19.81 12.03 12.53
N PHE A 86 -18.98 12.52 13.43
CA PHE A 86 -19.23 12.57 14.87
C PHE A 86 -18.89 13.96 15.44
N PRO A 87 -19.38 14.32 16.65
CA PRO A 87 -19.31 15.70 17.15
C PRO A 87 -17.93 16.35 17.12
N ALA A 88 -16.86 15.63 17.44
CA ALA A 88 -15.51 16.18 17.43
C ALA A 88 -15.00 16.55 16.01
N MET A 89 -15.49 15.83 14.97
CA MET A 89 -15.24 16.19 13.57
C MET A 89 -16.03 17.44 13.18
N GLN A 90 -17.30 17.49 13.54
CA GLN A 90 -18.19 18.62 13.22
C GLN A 90 -17.71 19.91 13.90
N SER A 91 -17.18 19.80 15.12
CA SER A 91 -16.59 20.93 15.86
C SER A 91 -15.17 21.31 15.42
N GLY A 92 -14.60 20.62 14.44
CA GLY A 92 -13.26 20.89 13.91
C GLY A 92 -12.09 20.50 14.82
N TRP A 93 -12.34 19.77 15.91
CA TRP A 93 -11.30 19.30 16.83
C TRP A 93 -10.48 18.14 16.25
N ILE A 94 -11.09 17.36 15.35
CA ILE A 94 -10.43 16.33 14.57
C ILE A 94 -10.44 16.76 13.11
N LYS A 95 -9.31 16.55 12.43
CA LYS A 95 -9.16 16.85 11.00
C LYS A 95 -8.71 15.61 10.27
N LYS A 96 -9.35 15.30 9.15
CA LYS A 96 -8.89 14.26 8.21
C LYS A 96 -7.81 14.83 7.31
N TYR A 97 -6.75 14.09 7.14
CA TYR A 97 -5.67 14.45 6.24
C TYR A 97 -5.24 13.27 5.39
N LYS A 98 -5.15 13.45 4.08
CA LYS A 98 -4.65 12.45 3.14
C LYS A 98 -3.24 12.83 2.71
N ALA A 99 -2.24 12.17 3.28
CA ALA A 99 -0.85 12.36 2.90
C ALA A 99 -0.54 11.60 1.60
N ARG A 100 0.17 12.25 0.68
CA ARG A 100 0.81 11.56 -0.44
C ARG A 100 2.19 11.12 0.00
N LEU A 101 2.46 9.84 -0.09
CA LEU A 101 3.78 9.28 0.19
C LEU A 101 4.56 9.17 -1.11
N GLY A 102 5.81 9.63 -1.12
CA GLY A 102 6.75 9.45 -2.22
C GLY A 102 7.49 8.10 -2.16
N THR A 103 6.99 7.16 -1.38
CA THR A 103 7.56 5.81 -1.27
C THR A 103 6.98 4.88 -2.35
N PRO A 104 7.69 3.81 -2.74
CA PRO A 104 7.15 2.75 -3.57
C PRO A 104 5.81 2.24 -2.99
N LEU A 105 4.89 1.90 -3.86
CA LEU A 105 3.60 1.35 -3.44
C LEU A 105 3.69 -0.16 -3.25
N ASP A 106 3.03 -0.65 -2.21
CA ASP A 106 2.84 -2.09 -2.01
C ASP A 106 1.91 -2.66 -3.09
N ILE A 107 2.26 -3.85 -3.59
CA ILE A 107 1.46 -4.56 -4.57
C ILE A 107 0.51 -5.51 -3.83
N GLN A 108 -0.78 -5.31 -4.03
CA GLN A 108 -1.80 -6.29 -3.66
C GLN A 108 -2.27 -7.01 -4.93
N SER A 109 -1.92 -8.28 -5.05
CA SER A 109 -2.20 -9.05 -6.27
C SER A 109 -2.48 -10.51 -5.98
N LEU A 110 -3.19 -11.17 -6.89
CA LEU A 110 -3.28 -12.62 -6.95
C LEU A 110 -2.09 -13.14 -7.75
N VAL A 111 -1.17 -13.84 -7.07
CA VAL A 111 0.01 -14.40 -7.72
C VAL A 111 -0.27 -15.83 -8.14
N PHE A 112 -0.20 -16.10 -9.44
CA PHE A 112 -0.41 -17.43 -9.98
C PHE A 112 0.83 -18.30 -9.83
N ASN A 113 0.65 -19.54 -9.36
CA ASN A 113 1.74 -20.53 -9.39
C ASN A 113 1.88 -21.11 -10.79
N ILE A 114 2.68 -20.47 -11.63
CA ILE A 114 2.91 -20.85 -13.03
C ILE A 114 3.63 -22.20 -13.21
N ARG A 115 4.09 -22.83 -12.14
CA ARG A 115 4.70 -24.18 -12.18
C ARG A 115 3.67 -25.30 -12.14
N ARG A 116 2.40 -24.97 -11.92
CA ARG A 116 1.30 -25.95 -11.83
C ARG A 116 0.28 -25.75 -12.94
N SER A 117 -0.13 -26.85 -13.58
CA SER A 117 -1.28 -26.89 -14.48
C SER A 117 -2.57 -26.60 -13.69
N PRO A 118 -3.56 -25.87 -14.24
CA PRO A 118 -3.54 -25.26 -15.58
C PRO A 118 -2.94 -23.84 -15.61
N LEU A 119 -2.42 -23.33 -14.49
CA LEU A 119 -1.93 -21.95 -14.37
C LEU A 119 -0.60 -21.68 -15.08
N ASN A 120 0.08 -22.73 -15.58
CA ASN A 120 1.23 -22.59 -16.46
C ASN A 120 0.85 -22.08 -17.86
N ASP A 121 -0.43 -22.21 -18.27
CA ASP A 121 -0.93 -21.65 -19.52
C ASP A 121 -1.09 -20.13 -19.43
N ILE A 122 -0.43 -19.39 -20.33
CA ILE A 122 -0.50 -17.93 -20.39
C ILE A 122 -1.88 -17.44 -20.84
N HIS A 123 -2.57 -18.18 -21.69
CA HIS A 123 -3.90 -17.81 -22.19
C HIS A 123 -4.92 -17.88 -21.06
N LEU A 124 -4.85 -18.89 -20.20
CA LEU A 124 -5.70 -18.97 -19.02
C LEU A 124 -5.45 -17.79 -18.06
N ARG A 125 -4.17 -17.46 -17.80
CA ARG A 125 -3.87 -16.31 -16.93
C ARG A 125 -4.37 -15.00 -17.52
N LYS A 126 -4.27 -14.83 -18.84
CA LYS A 126 -4.83 -13.69 -19.55
C LYS A 126 -6.36 -13.65 -19.43
N ALA A 127 -7.04 -14.78 -19.62
CA ALA A 127 -8.49 -14.89 -19.45
C ALA A 127 -8.94 -14.50 -18.03
N LEU A 128 -8.23 -14.96 -16.99
CA LEU A 128 -8.50 -14.59 -15.61
C LEU A 128 -8.32 -13.07 -15.37
N THR A 129 -7.37 -12.46 -16.04
CA THR A 129 -7.16 -10.99 -15.98
C THR A 129 -8.33 -10.22 -16.60
N TYR A 130 -8.91 -10.74 -17.69
CA TYR A 130 -10.11 -10.16 -18.31
C TYR A 130 -11.38 -10.42 -17.49
N ALA A 131 -11.45 -11.55 -16.77
CA ALA A 131 -12.58 -11.85 -15.91
C ALA A 131 -12.64 -10.99 -14.64
N TYR A 132 -11.52 -10.41 -14.22
CA TYR A 132 -11.44 -9.60 -13.02
C TYR A 132 -11.94 -8.17 -13.26
N ASP A 133 -13.09 -7.85 -12.69
CA ASP A 133 -13.70 -6.52 -12.78
C ASP A 133 -13.19 -5.59 -11.67
N PHE A 134 -12.06 -4.93 -11.95
CA PHE A 134 -11.46 -3.98 -11.00
C PHE A 134 -12.36 -2.76 -10.78
N GLU A 135 -12.98 -2.23 -11.81
CA GLU A 135 -13.79 -1.00 -11.77
C GLU A 135 -15.02 -1.20 -10.89
N TRP A 136 -15.71 -2.33 -11.04
CA TRP A 136 -16.82 -2.68 -10.16
C TRP A 136 -16.37 -2.84 -8.71
N GLN A 137 -15.30 -3.59 -8.49
CA GLN A 137 -14.77 -3.82 -7.15
C GLN A 137 -14.33 -2.49 -6.50
N ASN A 138 -13.63 -1.64 -7.25
CA ASN A 138 -13.19 -0.34 -6.77
C ASN A 138 -14.35 0.55 -6.37
N LYS A 139 -15.40 0.58 -7.19
CA LYS A 139 -16.63 1.33 -6.92
C LYS A 139 -17.40 0.77 -5.72
N ALA A 140 -17.66 -0.54 -5.72
CA ALA A 140 -18.52 -1.19 -4.74
C ALA A 140 -17.88 -1.32 -3.34
N LEU A 141 -16.58 -1.62 -3.27
CA LEU A 141 -15.90 -1.95 -2.02
C LEU A 141 -14.92 -0.84 -1.56
N PHE A 142 -14.33 -0.10 -2.49
CA PHE A 142 -13.27 0.85 -2.20
C PHE A 142 -13.60 2.30 -2.53
N PHE A 143 -14.86 2.63 -2.82
CA PHE A 143 -15.34 4.00 -3.05
C PHE A 143 -14.50 4.77 -4.10
N ASN A 144 -14.03 4.08 -5.14
CA ASN A 144 -13.12 4.59 -6.17
C ASN A 144 -11.81 5.19 -5.62
N GLN A 145 -11.35 4.72 -4.46
CA GLN A 145 -10.11 5.23 -3.84
C GLN A 145 -8.85 4.47 -4.28
N ASN A 146 -9.01 3.30 -4.89
CA ASN A 146 -7.88 2.52 -5.37
C ASN A 146 -7.57 2.84 -6.84
N ARG A 147 -6.34 2.57 -7.22
CA ARG A 147 -5.86 2.62 -8.61
C ARG A 147 -5.30 1.25 -8.99
N ARG A 148 -5.63 0.75 -10.17
CA ARG A 148 -5.03 -0.47 -10.69
C ARG A 148 -3.56 -0.20 -11.03
N LEU A 149 -2.66 -1.00 -10.48
CA LEU A 149 -1.23 -0.88 -10.74
C LEU A 149 -0.92 -1.37 -12.15
N GLN A 150 -0.05 -0.64 -12.86
CA GLN A 150 0.37 -0.98 -14.22
C GLN A 150 1.81 -1.52 -14.27
N SER A 151 2.57 -1.34 -13.19
CA SER A 151 3.96 -1.78 -13.10
C SER A 151 4.24 -2.41 -11.73
N TYR A 152 5.21 -3.34 -11.68
CA TYR A 152 5.75 -3.85 -10.42
C TYR A 152 6.43 -2.77 -9.59
N PHE A 153 6.97 -1.75 -10.23
CA PHE A 153 7.70 -0.65 -9.60
C PHE A 153 6.89 0.63 -9.58
N ASP A 154 5.56 0.52 -9.51
CA ASP A 154 4.67 1.67 -9.52
C ASP A 154 5.05 2.70 -8.44
N ASN A 155 4.91 3.99 -8.79
CA ASN A 155 5.33 5.12 -7.96
C ASN A 155 6.85 5.21 -7.71
N THR A 156 7.65 4.69 -8.63
CA THR A 156 9.12 4.82 -8.63
C THR A 156 9.61 5.18 -10.03
N ASP A 157 10.87 5.59 -10.12
CA ASP A 157 11.54 5.89 -11.42
C ASP A 157 11.74 4.64 -12.30
N LEU A 158 11.56 3.43 -11.71
CA LEU A 158 11.64 2.16 -12.41
C LEU A 158 10.29 1.69 -12.96
N ALA A 159 9.22 2.47 -12.78
CA ALA A 159 7.91 2.09 -13.30
C ALA A 159 7.92 2.03 -14.82
N ALA A 160 7.47 0.89 -15.37
CA ALA A 160 7.29 0.76 -16.81
C ALA A 160 6.14 1.66 -17.28
N THR A 161 6.39 2.47 -18.30
CA THR A 161 5.42 3.38 -18.90
C THR A 161 5.55 3.38 -20.42
N GLY A 162 4.43 3.25 -21.14
CA GLY A 162 4.41 3.29 -22.59
C GLY A 162 5.14 2.10 -23.25
N LYS A 163 5.58 2.31 -24.48
CA LYS A 163 6.39 1.35 -25.24
C LYS A 163 7.87 1.43 -24.85
N PRO A 164 8.62 0.33 -24.97
CA PRO A 164 10.06 0.37 -24.76
C PRO A 164 10.75 1.40 -25.65
N SER A 165 11.66 2.15 -25.06
CA SER A 165 12.55 3.07 -25.79
C SER A 165 13.54 2.31 -26.67
N THR A 166 14.23 3.00 -27.59
CA THR A 166 15.26 2.39 -28.44
C THR A 166 16.39 1.75 -27.60
N ALA A 167 16.76 2.38 -26.49
CA ALA A 167 17.78 1.84 -25.60
C ALA A 167 17.32 0.55 -24.91
N GLU A 168 16.10 0.52 -24.39
CA GLU A 168 15.51 -0.68 -23.80
C GLU A 168 15.35 -1.79 -24.83
N LEU A 169 14.89 -1.47 -26.04
CA LEU A 169 14.80 -2.43 -27.15
C LEU A 169 16.15 -3.08 -27.45
N SER A 170 17.25 -2.35 -27.45
CA SER A 170 18.59 -2.91 -27.68
C SER A 170 18.96 -3.96 -26.63
N ILE A 171 18.52 -3.78 -25.39
CA ILE A 171 18.79 -4.71 -24.28
C ILE A 171 17.91 -5.97 -24.37
N ILE A 172 16.62 -5.81 -24.66
CA ILE A 172 15.65 -6.92 -24.66
C ILE A 172 15.64 -7.73 -25.96
N GLN A 173 16.05 -7.15 -27.07
CA GLN A 173 16.00 -7.77 -28.40
C GLN A 173 16.65 -9.16 -28.49
N PRO A 174 17.82 -9.43 -27.89
CA PRO A 174 18.43 -10.76 -27.90
C PRO A 174 17.56 -11.85 -27.23
N PHE A 175 16.69 -11.44 -26.30
CA PHE A 175 15.85 -12.34 -25.53
C PHE A 175 14.46 -12.56 -26.12
N LEU A 176 14.01 -11.72 -27.07
CA LEU A 176 12.66 -11.78 -27.63
C LEU A 176 12.37 -13.15 -28.29
N LYS A 177 13.38 -13.78 -28.91
CA LYS A 177 13.22 -15.10 -29.54
C LYS A 177 12.94 -16.22 -28.54
N ARG A 178 13.26 -16.01 -27.25
CA ARG A 178 13.05 -16.98 -26.17
C ARG A 178 11.67 -16.84 -25.51
N LEU A 179 10.95 -15.76 -25.80
CA LEU A 179 9.64 -15.47 -25.23
C LEU A 179 8.55 -16.14 -26.06
N ASP A 180 7.52 -16.61 -25.38
CA ASP A 180 6.25 -16.98 -25.98
C ASP A 180 5.71 -15.82 -26.84
N PRO A 181 5.03 -16.06 -27.98
CA PRO A 181 4.50 -15.00 -28.85
C PRO A 181 3.63 -13.98 -28.13
N VAL A 182 2.79 -14.41 -27.18
CA VAL A 182 1.92 -13.51 -26.39
C VAL A 182 2.76 -12.61 -25.48
N MET A 183 3.77 -13.18 -24.81
CA MET A 183 4.70 -12.41 -23.97
C MET A 183 5.52 -11.44 -24.80
N ARG A 184 5.99 -11.86 -25.97
CA ARG A 184 6.75 -10.98 -26.91
C ARG A 184 5.93 -9.79 -27.35
N GLN A 185 4.68 -10.01 -27.70
CA GLN A 185 3.77 -8.94 -28.05
C GLN A 185 3.55 -7.98 -26.88
N GLY A 186 3.33 -8.50 -25.67
CA GLY A 186 3.13 -7.71 -24.46
C GLY A 186 4.33 -6.84 -24.10
N VAL A 187 5.57 -7.37 -24.25
CA VAL A 187 6.81 -6.61 -23.98
C VAL A 187 7.01 -5.43 -24.94
N LEU A 188 6.56 -5.57 -26.18
CA LEU A 188 6.74 -4.56 -27.22
C LEU A 188 5.59 -3.55 -27.30
N ALA A 189 4.49 -3.81 -26.61
CA ALA A 189 3.29 -2.96 -26.62
C ALA A 189 3.28 -1.99 -25.45
N ASP A 190 2.49 -0.91 -25.60
CA ASP A 190 1.98 -0.14 -24.48
C ASP A 190 0.80 -0.91 -23.89
N TRP A 191 1.12 -1.81 -22.97
CA TRP A 191 0.15 -2.74 -22.43
C TRP A 191 -0.59 -2.16 -21.24
N HIS A 192 -1.91 -2.26 -21.27
CA HIS A 192 -2.78 -1.87 -20.18
C HIS A 192 -3.71 -3.02 -19.78
N TYR A 193 -4.09 -3.05 -18.52
CA TYR A 193 -5.16 -3.95 -18.08
C TYR A 193 -6.48 -3.60 -18.77
N PRO A 194 -7.30 -4.62 -19.11
CA PRO A 194 -8.63 -4.37 -19.63
C PRO A 194 -9.45 -3.56 -18.61
N VAL A 195 -10.19 -2.58 -19.10
CA VAL A 195 -11.08 -1.74 -18.31
C VAL A 195 -12.51 -2.20 -18.53
N SER A 196 -13.28 -2.33 -17.44
CA SER A 196 -14.71 -2.64 -17.51
C SER A 196 -15.56 -1.38 -17.39
N ASP A 197 -16.87 -1.51 -17.60
CA ASP A 197 -17.83 -0.44 -17.36
C ASP A 197 -18.22 -0.30 -15.86
N GLY A 198 -17.69 -1.16 -15.00
CA GLY A 198 -17.97 -1.19 -13.56
C GLY A 198 -19.38 -1.68 -13.20
N SER A 199 -20.08 -2.35 -14.13
CA SER A 199 -21.42 -2.89 -13.89
C SER A 199 -21.41 -4.22 -13.12
N GLY A 200 -20.25 -4.87 -12.99
CA GLY A 200 -20.11 -6.22 -12.46
C GLY A 200 -20.34 -7.33 -13.51
N PHE A 201 -20.67 -6.95 -14.74
CA PHE A 201 -20.89 -7.88 -15.84
C PHE A 201 -19.72 -7.86 -16.83
N ASN A 202 -18.60 -8.46 -16.44
CA ASN A 202 -17.38 -8.46 -17.27
C ASN A 202 -17.40 -9.55 -18.36
N ARG A 203 -18.59 -10.09 -18.71
CA ARG A 203 -18.75 -11.15 -19.73
C ARG A 203 -18.27 -10.73 -21.11
N GLN A 204 -18.38 -9.45 -21.45
CA GLN A 204 -17.91 -8.96 -22.74
C GLN A 204 -16.41 -9.12 -22.94
N ASN A 205 -15.62 -9.03 -21.87
CA ASN A 205 -14.19 -9.23 -21.91
C ASN A 205 -13.79 -10.70 -22.04
N LEU A 206 -14.70 -11.64 -21.84
CA LEU A 206 -14.46 -13.09 -21.98
C LEU A 206 -14.79 -13.61 -23.38
N LEU A 207 -15.44 -12.81 -24.22
CA LEU A 207 -15.87 -13.19 -25.57
C LEU A 207 -14.86 -12.78 -26.65
N ILE A 208 -13.71 -12.25 -26.28
CA ILE A 208 -12.59 -11.90 -27.13
C ILE A 208 -11.55 -13.04 -27.07
#